data_9bc4fb6c829581b2c703fb7eeff59610
#
_entry.id   9bc4fb6c829581b2c703fb7eeff59610
#
_cell.length_a   1.000
_cell.length_b   1.000
_cell.length_c   1.000
_cell.angle_alpha   90.00
_cell.angle_beta   90.00
_cell.angle_gamma   90.00
#
_symmetry.space_group_name_H-M   'P 1'
#
loop_
_entity.id
_entity.type
_entity.pdbx_description
1 polymer ?
#
loop_
_entity_poly.entity_id
_entity_poly.type
_entity_poly.pdbx_seq_one_letter_code
_entity_poly.pdbx_strand_id
1 'polypeptide(L)'
;MSSALYLVLLFSALWTLSFCGTRQFYVVNVNKTWTDAQKYCREKYTDLATIQSNGNMASIKAYFNGSAGNFWIGLRQKVQQNSTSWIWSDGSNSSYRYWNTGEPNNTGSDNCVVLQGDSAYKWNDLNCSWSNQFICHIDLPLILITQNKTWREALGYCRENHVDLVSVHTKKIQNLVEMITNKIYTAHVWMGLRHTCAQSFWFWVSGSTICYQNWAPGNGTGVEDCSGGERTGAVQPGSKQWVSLPEDQRLNFICTTSEGETKTSV
;
A
#
# COMPACT_ATOMS: atom_id res chain seq x y z
N MET A 1 6.26 -40.73 26.51
CA MET A 1 5.52 -39.47 26.55
C MET A 1 6.44 -38.32 26.10
N SER A 2 6.87 -38.27 24.83
CA SER A 2 7.80 -37.21 24.38
C SER A 2 7.66 -36.83 22.91
N SER A 3 6.98 -37.60 22.07
CA SER A 3 6.92 -37.29 20.62
C SER A 3 5.78 -36.35 20.22
N ALA A 4 4.71 -36.28 21.00
CA ALA A 4 3.55 -35.40 20.69
C ALA A 4 3.80 -33.93 21.00
N LEU A 5 4.67 -33.62 21.97
CA LEU A 5 4.99 -32.23 22.34
C LEU A 5 5.90 -31.54 21.30
N TYR A 6 6.78 -32.29 20.65
CA TYR A 6 7.66 -31.77 19.61
C TYR A 6 6.91 -31.44 18.30
N LEU A 7 5.88 -32.17 17.95
CA LEU A 7 5.07 -31.93 16.77
C LEU A 7 4.20 -30.66 16.92
N VAL A 8 3.70 -30.36 18.12
CA VAL A 8 2.92 -29.15 18.37
C VAL A 8 3.78 -27.89 18.30
N LEU A 9 5.06 -27.98 18.75
CA LEU A 9 6.01 -26.85 18.67
C LEU A 9 6.50 -26.60 17.24
N LEU A 10 6.57 -27.61 16.37
CA LEU A 10 6.96 -27.45 14.97
C LEU A 10 5.83 -26.86 14.12
N PHE A 11 4.55 -27.07 14.48
CA PHE A 11 3.42 -26.46 13.77
C PHE A 11 3.17 -25.02 14.17
N SER A 12 3.57 -24.56 15.35
CA SER A 12 3.45 -23.17 15.77
C SER A 12 4.53 -22.25 15.15
N ALA A 13 5.65 -22.81 14.68
CA ALA A 13 6.75 -22.05 14.07
C ALA A 13 6.56 -21.75 12.57
N LEU A 14 5.54 -22.32 11.91
CA LEU A 14 5.31 -22.16 10.46
C LEU A 14 4.28 -21.06 10.10
N TRP A 15 3.76 -20.31 11.06
CA TRP A 15 2.75 -19.27 10.82
C TRP A 15 3.22 -17.83 11.15
N THR A 16 4.52 -17.60 11.27
CA THR A 16 5.02 -16.24 11.10
C THR A 16 5.15 -15.95 9.60
N LEU A 17 4.02 -15.80 8.93
CA LEU A 17 4.00 -15.05 7.67
C LEU A 17 4.49 -13.65 8.00
N SER A 18 5.75 -13.41 7.67
CA SER A 18 6.34 -12.09 7.62
C SER A 18 5.45 -11.22 6.73
N PHE A 19 4.51 -10.50 7.31
CA PHE A 19 3.81 -9.41 6.64
C PHE A 19 4.80 -8.25 6.50
N CYS A 20 5.75 -8.41 5.59
CA CYS A 20 6.41 -7.29 4.96
C CYS A 20 5.30 -6.41 4.37
N GLY A 21 5.31 -5.10 4.65
CA GLY A 21 4.33 -4.17 4.16
C GLY A 21 3.98 -4.47 2.70
N THR A 22 2.71 -4.73 2.40
CA THR A 22 2.29 -5.26 1.11
C THR A 22 2.39 -4.16 0.07
N ARG A 23 3.55 -4.10 -0.61
CA ARG A 23 3.73 -3.25 -1.79
C ARG A 23 2.71 -3.65 -2.84
N GLN A 24 1.85 -2.71 -3.24
CA GLN A 24 0.89 -2.92 -4.31
C GLN A 24 1.37 -2.25 -5.59
N PHE A 25 1.10 -2.91 -6.72
CA PHE A 25 1.53 -2.45 -8.03
C PHE A 25 0.32 -2.04 -8.88
N TYR A 26 0.47 -0.97 -9.66
CA TYR A 26 -0.56 -0.40 -10.51
C TYR A 26 -0.02 -0.15 -11.90
N VAL A 27 -0.62 -0.81 -12.89
CA VAL A 27 -0.30 -0.60 -14.31
C VAL A 27 -1.02 0.66 -14.77
N VAL A 28 -0.27 1.57 -15.38
CA VAL A 28 -0.78 2.82 -15.95
C VAL A 28 -0.68 2.74 -17.47
N ASN A 29 -1.82 2.63 -18.15
CA ASN A 29 -1.93 2.44 -19.58
C ASN A 29 -1.84 3.77 -20.38
N VAL A 30 -0.88 4.62 -20.01
CA VAL A 30 -0.58 5.86 -20.69
C VAL A 30 0.92 5.88 -21.03
N ASN A 31 1.27 6.19 -22.26
CA ASN A 31 2.66 6.27 -22.68
C ASN A 31 3.31 7.58 -22.20
N LYS A 32 4.44 7.46 -21.51
CA LYS A 32 5.27 8.57 -21.01
C LYS A 32 6.75 8.23 -21.09
N THR A 33 7.61 9.25 -21.15
CA THR A 33 9.03 9.09 -20.89
C THR A 33 9.25 8.57 -19.47
N TRP A 34 10.41 7.97 -19.18
CA TRP A 34 10.67 7.45 -17.85
C TRP A 34 10.55 8.53 -16.76
N THR A 35 11.08 9.75 -17.04
CA THR A 35 11.02 10.88 -16.11
C THR A 35 9.59 11.37 -15.86
N ASP A 36 8.76 11.45 -16.92
CA ASP A 36 7.36 11.85 -16.77
C ASP A 36 6.52 10.77 -16.08
N ALA A 37 6.84 9.49 -16.31
CA ALA A 37 6.23 8.37 -15.63
C ALA A 37 6.57 8.38 -14.13
N GLN A 38 7.84 8.65 -13.77
CA GLN A 38 8.25 8.80 -12.37
C GLN A 38 7.51 9.96 -11.70
N LYS A 39 7.45 11.13 -12.35
CA LYS A 39 6.71 12.27 -11.83
C LYS A 39 5.24 11.94 -11.57
N TYR A 40 4.58 11.29 -12.53
CA TYR A 40 3.20 10.84 -12.40
C TYR A 40 3.01 9.88 -11.21
N CYS A 41 3.91 8.87 -11.08
CA CYS A 41 3.83 7.93 -9.96
C CYS A 41 4.04 8.64 -8.62
N ARG A 42 4.97 9.57 -8.51
CA ARG A 42 5.20 10.34 -7.27
C ARG A 42 4.05 11.26 -6.89
N GLU A 43 3.31 11.76 -7.85
CA GLU A 43 2.12 12.60 -7.62
C GLU A 43 0.92 11.78 -7.11
N LYS A 44 0.75 10.55 -7.56
CA LYS A 44 -0.47 9.73 -7.32
C LYS A 44 -0.24 8.48 -6.49
N TYR A 45 0.98 7.98 -6.44
CA TYR A 45 1.43 6.75 -5.79
C TYR A 45 2.69 7.03 -4.95
N THR A 46 3.50 6.03 -4.63
CA THR A 46 4.78 6.26 -3.97
C THR A 46 5.87 6.61 -4.98
N ASP A 47 6.10 5.73 -5.97
CA ASP A 47 7.08 5.93 -7.05
C ASP A 47 6.82 4.94 -8.20
N LEU A 48 7.65 4.96 -9.25
CA LEU A 48 7.76 3.87 -10.21
C LEU A 48 8.08 2.55 -9.50
N ALA A 49 7.58 1.45 -10.05
CA ALA A 49 7.68 0.13 -9.40
C ALA A 49 9.10 -0.27 -9.06
N THR A 50 9.40 -0.45 -7.80
CA THR A 50 10.59 -1.11 -7.28
C THR A 50 10.27 -2.57 -6.99
N ILE A 51 11.01 -3.49 -7.61
CA ILE A 51 10.78 -4.93 -7.55
C ILE A 51 11.89 -5.58 -6.72
N GLN A 52 11.52 -6.23 -5.62
CA GLN A 52 12.46 -6.72 -4.63
C GLN A 52 12.50 -8.25 -4.53
N SER A 53 11.56 -8.94 -5.19
CA SER A 53 11.44 -10.39 -5.08
C SER A 53 10.65 -11.01 -6.23
N ASN A 54 10.74 -12.34 -6.36
CA ASN A 54 9.88 -13.13 -7.25
C ASN A 54 8.39 -12.97 -6.89
N GLY A 55 8.05 -12.77 -5.61
CA GLY A 55 6.69 -12.49 -5.16
C GLY A 55 6.14 -11.19 -5.75
N ASN A 56 6.95 -10.12 -5.78
CA ASN A 56 6.59 -8.87 -6.46
C ASN A 56 6.37 -9.10 -7.96
N MET A 57 7.26 -9.85 -8.62
CA MET A 57 7.09 -10.18 -10.04
C MET A 57 5.82 -10.99 -10.31
N ALA A 58 5.48 -11.95 -9.44
CA ALA A 58 4.24 -12.73 -9.56
C ALA A 58 3.00 -11.84 -9.41
N SER A 59 3.01 -10.91 -8.44
CA SER A 59 1.92 -9.94 -8.24
C SER A 59 1.74 -9.04 -9.48
N ILE A 60 2.83 -8.54 -10.06
CA ILE A 60 2.79 -7.73 -11.28
C ILE A 60 2.24 -8.53 -12.45
N LYS A 61 2.75 -9.75 -12.68
CA LYS A 61 2.32 -10.62 -13.79
C LYS A 61 0.83 -10.94 -13.75
N ALA A 62 0.24 -11.06 -12.54
CA ALA A 62 -1.19 -11.32 -12.38
C ALA A 62 -2.10 -10.22 -12.96
N TYR A 63 -1.58 -8.99 -13.13
CA TYR A 63 -2.33 -7.88 -13.74
C TYR A 63 -2.29 -7.87 -15.27
N PHE A 64 -1.33 -8.53 -15.91
CA PHE A 64 -1.07 -8.34 -17.33
C PHE A 64 -1.93 -9.19 -18.27
N ASN A 65 -2.48 -10.33 -17.81
CA ASN A 65 -3.30 -11.24 -18.63
C ASN A 65 -2.79 -11.45 -20.07
N GLY A 66 -1.46 -11.51 -20.26
CA GLY A 66 -0.83 -11.68 -21.57
C GLY A 66 -0.72 -10.39 -22.41
N SER A 67 -0.87 -9.21 -21.81
CA SER A 67 -0.66 -7.94 -22.52
C SER A 67 0.75 -7.84 -23.08
N ALA A 68 0.88 -7.68 -24.40
CA ALA A 68 2.13 -7.33 -25.06
C ALA A 68 2.42 -5.83 -24.81
N GLY A 69 3.71 -5.49 -24.68
CA GLY A 69 4.15 -4.11 -24.52
C GLY A 69 5.29 -3.97 -23.51
N ASN A 70 5.84 -2.77 -23.48
CA ASN A 70 6.92 -2.41 -22.56
C ASN A 70 6.36 -1.53 -21.45
N PHE A 71 6.77 -1.80 -20.21
CA PHE A 71 6.31 -1.10 -19.04
C PHE A 71 7.49 -0.59 -18.22
N TRP A 72 7.66 0.72 -18.09
CA TRP A 72 8.69 1.31 -17.24
C TRP A 72 8.56 0.84 -15.80
N ILE A 73 9.71 0.55 -15.19
CA ILE A 73 9.85 0.36 -13.73
C ILE A 73 10.86 1.35 -13.16
N GLY A 74 11.00 1.41 -11.84
CA GLY A 74 11.84 2.41 -11.17
C GLY A 74 13.35 2.17 -11.26
N LEU A 75 13.82 1.14 -11.97
CA LEU A 75 15.25 0.87 -12.12
C LEU A 75 15.83 1.68 -13.28
N ARG A 76 16.93 2.39 -13.02
CA ARG A 76 17.68 3.12 -14.05
C ARG A 76 19.17 3.06 -13.81
N GLN A 77 19.94 3.27 -14.87
CA GLN A 77 21.39 3.40 -14.79
C GLN A 77 21.77 4.78 -14.23
N LYS A 78 22.70 4.80 -13.29
CA LYS A 78 23.36 6.02 -12.80
C LYS A 78 24.82 5.98 -13.26
N VAL A 79 25.18 6.94 -14.07
CA VAL A 79 26.57 7.12 -14.53
C VAL A 79 27.28 8.03 -13.51
N GLN A 80 28.40 7.56 -12.97
CA GLN A 80 29.34 8.36 -12.15
C GLN A 80 30.71 8.28 -12.79
N GLN A 81 31.58 9.24 -12.51
CA GLN A 81 32.86 9.54 -13.22
C GLN A 81 33.68 8.34 -13.73
N ASN A 82 33.59 7.13 -13.15
CA ASN A 82 34.27 5.91 -13.66
C ASN A 82 33.48 4.63 -13.34
N SER A 83 32.21 4.72 -13.01
CA SER A 83 31.38 3.55 -12.73
C SER A 83 29.93 3.77 -13.15
N THR A 84 29.29 2.70 -13.59
CA THR A 84 27.87 2.65 -13.83
C THR A 84 27.21 1.74 -12.80
N SER A 85 26.13 2.18 -12.22
CA SER A 85 25.36 1.39 -11.26
C SER A 85 23.86 1.46 -11.58
N TRP A 86 23.15 0.37 -11.30
CA TRP A 86 21.71 0.32 -11.42
C TRP A 86 21.05 0.69 -10.08
N ILE A 87 20.31 1.79 -10.07
CA ILE A 87 19.66 2.32 -8.87
C ILE A 87 18.15 2.34 -9.03
N TRP A 88 17.44 2.09 -7.94
CA TRP A 88 16.00 2.28 -7.85
C TRP A 88 15.63 3.74 -7.62
N SER A 89 14.56 4.22 -8.25
CA SER A 89 14.12 5.61 -8.18
C SER A 89 13.66 6.04 -6.77
N ASP A 90 13.17 5.10 -5.97
CA ASP A 90 12.76 5.30 -4.58
C ASP A 90 13.92 5.23 -3.57
N GLY A 91 15.16 5.02 -4.04
CA GLY A 91 16.34 4.86 -3.18
C GLY A 91 16.50 3.47 -2.56
N SER A 92 15.69 2.49 -2.94
CA SER A 92 15.80 1.12 -2.43
C SER A 92 17.16 0.49 -2.74
N ASN A 93 17.71 -0.23 -1.76
CA ASN A 93 18.96 -0.99 -1.90
C ASN A 93 18.76 -2.42 -2.44
N SER A 94 17.56 -2.76 -2.97
CA SER A 94 17.27 -4.09 -3.48
C SER A 94 18.23 -4.50 -4.59
N SER A 95 18.87 -5.65 -4.39
CA SER A 95 19.75 -6.29 -5.38
C SER A 95 19.01 -7.23 -6.33
N TYR A 96 17.69 -7.42 -6.14
CA TYR A 96 16.90 -8.29 -7.01
C TYR A 96 16.94 -7.81 -8.47
N ARG A 97 17.13 -8.75 -9.40
CA ARG A 97 17.16 -8.51 -10.85
C ARG A 97 16.45 -9.64 -11.58
N TYR A 98 15.80 -9.30 -12.70
CA TYR A 98 15.06 -10.27 -13.53
C TYR A 98 15.29 -9.99 -15.02
N TRP A 99 16.57 -9.80 -15.39
CA TRP A 99 16.98 -9.46 -16.75
C TRP A 99 16.60 -10.52 -17.79
N ASN A 100 16.30 -10.08 -19.01
CA ASN A 100 16.19 -10.96 -20.16
C ASN A 100 17.58 -11.47 -20.56
N THR A 101 17.65 -12.51 -21.39
CA THR A 101 18.91 -13.07 -21.89
C THR A 101 19.63 -12.02 -22.73
N GLY A 102 20.88 -11.75 -22.40
CA GLY A 102 21.70 -10.73 -23.07
C GLY A 102 21.53 -9.31 -22.54
N GLU A 103 20.65 -9.09 -21.55
CA GLU A 103 20.45 -7.80 -20.92
C GLU A 103 21.13 -7.71 -19.54
N PRO A 104 21.47 -6.52 -19.04
CA PRO A 104 21.42 -5.23 -19.74
C PRO A 104 22.50 -5.12 -20.79
N ASN A 105 22.17 -4.64 -21.98
CA ASN A 105 23.13 -4.49 -23.07
C ASN A 105 23.75 -3.07 -23.16
N ASN A 106 23.23 -2.12 -22.40
CA ASN A 106 23.76 -0.76 -22.23
C ASN A 106 24.03 -0.02 -23.54
N THR A 107 23.14 -0.13 -24.52
CA THR A 107 23.31 0.43 -25.85
C THR A 107 23.21 1.95 -25.94
N GLY A 108 22.99 2.64 -24.83
CA GLY A 108 22.85 4.09 -24.75
C GLY A 108 23.52 4.70 -23.52
N SER A 109 23.52 6.03 -23.46
CA SER A 109 24.08 6.81 -22.35
C SER A 109 23.07 7.04 -21.21
N ASP A 110 21.79 6.80 -21.45
CA ASP A 110 20.69 7.07 -20.51
C ASP A 110 19.70 5.90 -20.56
N ASN A 111 19.99 4.87 -19.76
CA ASN A 111 19.27 3.60 -19.78
C ASN A 111 18.32 3.48 -18.61
N CYS A 112 17.07 3.22 -18.94
CA CYS A 112 15.97 2.96 -18.00
C CYS A 112 15.36 1.59 -18.28
N VAL A 113 14.75 0.96 -17.28
CA VAL A 113 14.37 -0.44 -17.37
C VAL A 113 12.87 -0.59 -17.59
N VAL A 114 12.53 -1.47 -18.54
CA VAL A 114 11.18 -1.93 -18.82
C VAL A 114 11.00 -3.42 -18.47
N LEU A 115 9.77 -3.80 -18.19
CA LEU A 115 9.31 -5.18 -18.32
C LEU A 115 8.81 -5.38 -19.75
N GLN A 116 9.28 -6.42 -20.45
CA GLN A 116 8.85 -6.78 -21.80
C GLN A 116 7.73 -7.82 -21.76
N GLY A 117 6.52 -7.44 -22.18
CA GLY A 117 5.35 -8.32 -22.14
C GLY A 117 5.48 -9.57 -23.00
N ASP A 118 6.12 -9.46 -24.17
CA ASP A 118 6.41 -10.55 -25.10
C ASP A 118 7.52 -11.50 -24.64
N SER A 119 8.31 -11.10 -23.64
CA SER A 119 9.43 -11.88 -23.08
C SER A 119 9.13 -12.34 -21.63
N ALA A 120 7.90 -12.74 -21.34
CA ALA A 120 7.44 -13.16 -20.01
C ALA A 120 7.74 -12.14 -18.90
N TYR A 121 7.70 -10.85 -19.25
CA TYR A 121 7.96 -9.70 -18.36
C TYR A 121 9.38 -9.70 -17.77
N LYS A 122 10.35 -10.26 -18.48
CA LYS A 122 11.76 -10.07 -18.17
C LYS A 122 12.18 -8.65 -18.48
N TRP A 123 13.30 -8.22 -17.86
CA TRP A 123 13.73 -6.83 -17.91
C TRP A 123 14.67 -6.56 -19.09
N ASN A 124 14.52 -5.39 -19.69
CA ASN A 124 15.41 -4.85 -20.71
C ASN A 124 15.70 -3.38 -20.41
N ASP A 125 16.87 -2.89 -20.78
CA ASP A 125 17.23 -1.48 -20.70
C ASP A 125 16.98 -0.78 -22.04
N LEU A 126 16.30 0.37 -21.97
CA LEU A 126 15.95 1.19 -23.13
C LEU A 126 16.30 2.65 -22.87
N ASN A 127 16.36 3.45 -23.92
CA ASN A 127 16.58 4.89 -23.78
C ASN A 127 15.42 5.53 -23.00
N CYS A 128 15.75 6.27 -21.93
CA CYS A 128 14.78 6.87 -21.01
C CYS A 128 13.83 7.89 -21.67
N SER A 129 14.19 8.46 -22.84
CA SER A 129 13.36 9.38 -23.60
C SER A 129 12.22 8.72 -24.39
N TRP A 130 12.26 7.41 -24.56
CA TRP A 130 11.18 6.70 -25.24
C TRP A 130 9.90 6.70 -24.40
N SER A 131 8.76 6.63 -25.08
CA SER A 131 7.46 6.63 -24.40
C SER A 131 6.92 5.21 -24.28
N ASN A 132 6.71 4.77 -23.04
CA ASN A 132 6.14 3.47 -22.72
C ASN A 132 5.04 3.61 -21.65
N GLN A 133 4.20 2.60 -21.53
CA GLN A 133 3.36 2.39 -20.35
C GLN A 133 4.26 2.19 -19.13
N PHE A 134 3.72 2.24 -17.94
CA PHE A 134 4.54 2.14 -16.73
C PHE A 134 3.79 1.53 -15.56
N ILE A 135 4.56 1.12 -14.58
CA ILE A 135 4.04 0.54 -13.35
C ILE A 135 4.46 1.42 -12.19
N CYS A 136 3.47 1.87 -11.42
CA CYS A 136 3.70 2.52 -10.13
C CYS A 136 3.60 1.50 -9.00
N HIS A 137 4.23 1.78 -7.86
CA HIS A 137 3.97 1.08 -6.62
C HIS A 137 3.48 2.02 -5.54
N ILE A 138 2.75 1.44 -4.61
CA ILE A 138 2.44 2.06 -3.33
C ILE A 138 3.01 1.15 -2.25
N ASP A 139 3.83 1.74 -1.40
CA ASP A 139 4.10 1.17 -0.09
C ASP A 139 2.93 1.59 0.79
N LEU A 140 2.05 0.65 1.07
CA LEU A 140 0.90 0.90 1.91
C LEU A 140 1.34 0.79 3.38
N PRO A 141 1.44 1.91 4.08
CA PRO A 141 1.47 1.86 5.54
C PRO A 141 0.08 1.54 6.09
N LEU A 142 -0.78 0.91 5.28
CA LEU A 142 -2.16 0.58 5.60
C LEU A 142 -2.45 -0.88 5.28
N ILE A 143 -3.14 -1.55 6.17
CA ILE A 143 -3.64 -2.91 5.96
C ILE A 143 -5.13 -2.96 6.27
N LEU A 144 -5.89 -3.58 5.36
CA LEU A 144 -7.29 -3.89 5.58
C LEU A 144 -7.42 -5.22 6.32
N ILE A 145 -8.13 -5.20 7.42
CA ILE A 145 -8.49 -6.40 8.19
C ILE A 145 -9.95 -6.74 7.90
N THR A 146 -10.17 -7.91 7.31
CA THR A 146 -11.50 -8.39 6.92
C THR A 146 -12.23 -9.17 8.03
N GLN A 147 -11.85 -8.94 9.27
CA GLN A 147 -12.54 -9.47 10.45
C GLN A 147 -13.58 -8.45 10.92
N ASN A 148 -14.79 -8.90 11.19
CA ASN A 148 -15.84 -8.05 11.75
C ASN A 148 -15.62 -7.85 13.25
N LYS A 149 -15.23 -6.63 13.63
CA LYS A 149 -15.00 -6.22 15.03
C LYS A 149 -15.75 -4.94 15.35
N THR A 150 -16.12 -4.75 16.63
CA THR A 150 -16.54 -3.44 17.14
C THR A 150 -15.38 -2.46 17.00
N TRP A 151 -15.66 -1.17 17.05
CA TRP A 151 -14.60 -0.18 16.87
C TRP A 151 -13.50 -0.30 17.95
N ARG A 152 -13.88 -0.58 19.22
CA ARG A 152 -12.91 -0.79 20.32
C ARG A 152 -12.07 -2.06 20.13
N GLU A 153 -12.71 -3.15 19.71
CA GLU A 153 -11.99 -4.40 19.39
C GLU A 153 -11.03 -4.21 18.20
N ALA A 154 -11.42 -3.42 17.18
CA ALA A 154 -10.59 -3.08 16.04
C ALA A 154 -9.39 -2.22 16.44
N LEU A 155 -9.59 -1.22 17.31
CA LEU A 155 -8.52 -0.38 17.85
C LEU A 155 -7.52 -1.23 18.64
N GLY A 156 -7.99 -2.10 19.54
CA GLY A 156 -7.13 -3.02 20.28
C GLY A 156 -6.33 -3.92 19.34
N TYR A 157 -6.98 -4.53 18.36
CA TYR A 157 -6.31 -5.38 17.37
C TYR A 157 -5.20 -4.65 16.60
N CYS A 158 -5.48 -3.42 16.11
CA CYS A 158 -4.46 -2.65 15.39
C CYS A 158 -3.27 -2.32 16.28
N ARG A 159 -3.49 -1.95 17.55
CA ARG A 159 -2.41 -1.62 18.50
C ARG A 159 -1.59 -2.82 18.94
N GLU A 160 -2.19 -4.00 18.98
CA GLU A 160 -1.50 -5.25 19.32
C GLU A 160 -0.68 -5.82 18.16
N ASN A 161 -1.19 -5.73 16.93
CA ASN A 161 -0.61 -6.41 15.76
C ASN A 161 0.03 -5.47 14.74
N HIS A 162 -0.26 -4.18 14.81
CA HIS A 162 0.17 -3.13 13.89
C HIS A 162 0.54 -1.87 14.69
N VAL A 163 0.28 -0.68 14.15
CA VAL A 163 0.54 0.58 14.86
C VAL A 163 -0.73 1.12 15.51
N ASP A 164 -1.77 1.43 14.71
CA ASP A 164 -3.03 1.99 15.19
C ASP A 164 -4.12 1.85 14.09
N LEU A 165 -5.37 2.20 14.39
CA LEU A 165 -6.38 2.44 13.36
C LEU A 165 -5.96 3.61 12.47
N VAL A 166 -6.29 3.54 11.17
CA VAL A 166 -5.88 4.56 10.20
C VAL A 166 -6.40 5.94 10.54
N SER A 167 -5.49 6.93 10.52
CA SER A 167 -5.80 8.36 10.59
C SER A 167 -5.58 9.00 9.22
N VAL A 168 -6.58 9.73 8.70
CA VAL A 168 -6.56 10.29 7.35
C VAL A 168 -6.29 11.81 7.42
N HIS A 169 -5.03 12.20 7.28
CA HIS A 169 -4.59 13.59 7.43
C HIS A 169 -4.46 14.36 6.11
N THR A 170 -4.45 13.64 4.99
CA THR A 170 -4.23 14.22 3.66
C THR A 170 -5.08 13.53 2.61
N LYS A 171 -5.32 14.21 1.48
CA LYS A 171 -5.96 13.59 0.31
C LYS A 171 -5.18 12.37 -0.20
N LYS A 172 -3.86 12.35 -0.05
CA LYS A 172 -3.03 11.18 -0.42
C LYS A 172 -3.42 9.95 0.40
N ILE A 173 -3.50 10.06 1.73
CA ILE A 173 -3.94 8.95 2.59
C ILE A 173 -5.39 8.55 2.30
N GLN A 174 -6.27 9.53 2.03
CA GLN A 174 -7.65 9.25 1.63
C GLN A 174 -7.68 8.39 0.34
N ASN A 175 -6.89 8.73 -0.67
CA ASN A 175 -6.81 7.96 -1.90
C ASN A 175 -6.34 6.51 -1.62
N LEU A 176 -5.40 6.30 -0.68
CA LEU A 176 -4.96 4.97 -0.27
C LEU A 176 -6.12 4.18 0.39
N VAL A 177 -6.85 4.81 1.29
CA VAL A 177 -8.05 4.21 1.91
C VAL A 177 -9.09 3.85 0.85
N GLU A 178 -9.35 4.73 -0.11
CA GLU A 178 -10.24 4.47 -1.24
C GLU A 178 -9.81 3.25 -2.06
N MET A 179 -8.51 3.11 -2.31
CA MET A 179 -7.95 2.02 -3.11
C MET A 179 -8.09 0.66 -2.41
N ILE A 180 -7.73 0.58 -1.13
CA ILE A 180 -7.83 -0.69 -0.39
C ILE A 180 -9.28 -1.10 -0.13
N THR A 181 -10.21 -0.15 -0.08
CA THR A 181 -11.64 -0.41 0.11
C THR A 181 -12.40 -0.71 -1.19
N ASN A 182 -11.80 -0.54 -2.37
CA ASN A 182 -12.46 -0.81 -3.66
C ASN A 182 -12.88 -2.28 -3.88
N LYS A 183 -12.24 -3.21 -3.17
CA LYS A 183 -12.51 -4.65 -3.29
C LYS A 183 -13.42 -5.19 -2.17
N ILE A 184 -14.01 -4.30 -1.37
CA ILE A 184 -14.83 -4.68 -0.23
C ILE A 184 -16.30 -4.54 -0.59
N TYR A 185 -17.08 -5.55 -0.19
CA TYR A 185 -18.53 -5.57 -0.35
C TYR A 185 -19.29 -5.24 0.95
N THR A 186 -18.56 -4.87 2.04
CA THR A 186 -19.18 -4.42 3.29
C THR A 186 -19.63 -2.97 3.16
N ALA A 187 -20.72 -2.60 3.87
CA ALA A 187 -21.29 -1.25 3.79
C ALA A 187 -20.35 -0.17 4.33
N HIS A 188 -19.52 -0.49 5.33
CA HIS A 188 -18.62 0.47 5.99
C HIS A 188 -17.35 -0.22 6.48
N VAL A 189 -16.29 0.58 6.75
CA VAL A 189 -14.98 0.13 7.24
C VAL A 189 -14.48 1.11 8.30
N TRP A 190 -14.09 0.62 9.49
CA TRP A 190 -13.63 1.46 10.59
C TRP A 190 -12.32 2.19 10.28
N MET A 191 -12.24 3.43 10.77
CA MET A 191 -11.04 4.27 10.84
C MET A 191 -10.80 4.69 12.30
N GLY A 192 -9.64 5.30 12.56
CA GLY A 192 -9.24 5.78 13.89
C GLY A 192 -9.90 7.10 14.30
N LEU A 193 -11.07 7.41 13.78
CA LEU A 193 -11.79 8.63 14.07
C LEU A 193 -12.85 8.40 15.16
N ARG A 194 -12.87 9.24 16.19
CA ARG A 194 -13.77 9.14 17.33
C ARG A 194 -14.35 10.50 17.69
N HIS A 195 -15.59 10.52 18.10
CA HIS A 195 -16.28 11.65 18.68
C HIS A 195 -16.34 11.50 20.21
N THR A 196 -16.05 12.55 20.94
CA THR A 196 -16.33 12.59 22.38
C THR A 196 -17.63 13.30 22.64
N CYS A 197 -18.61 12.57 23.15
CA CYS A 197 -19.93 13.12 23.47
C CYS A 197 -19.88 14.16 24.60
N ALA A 198 -18.92 14.04 25.52
CA ALA A 198 -18.76 14.97 26.64
C ALA A 198 -18.28 16.37 26.21
N GLN A 199 -17.53 16.47 25.11
CA GLN A 199 -16.92 17.72 24.64
C GLN A 199 -17.35 18.09 23.22
N SER A 200 -18.17 17.28 22.58
CA SER A 200 -18.75 17.50 21.24
C SER A 200 -17.75 17.81 20.13
N PHE A 201 -16.66 17.05 20.07
CA PHE A 201 -15.68 17.16 18.98
C PHE A 201 -15.15 15.81 18.49
N TRP A 202 -14.72 15.78 17.22
CA TRP A 202 -14.05 14.65 16.59
C TRP A 202 -12.55 14.73 16.75
N PHE A 203 -11.89 13.60 16.92
CA PHE A 203 -10.44 13.48 16.99
C PHE A 203 -9.93 12.15 16.44
N TRP A 204 -8.70 12.14 15.98
CA TRP A 204 -7.98 10.92 15.63
C TRP A 204 -7.39 10.28 16.88
N VAL A 205 -7.57 8.96 17.06
CA VAL A 205 -7.01 8.22 18.22
C VAL A 205 -5.49 8.18 18.26
N SER A 206 -4.84 8.50 17.14
CA SER A 206 -3.39 8.74 17.07
C SER A 206 -2.94 10.04 17.77
N GLY A 207 -3.86 10.86 18.27
CA GLY A 207 -3.58 12.18 18.85
C GLY A 207 -3.34 13.28 17.80
N SER A 208 -3.44 12.99 16.52
CA SER A 208 -3.19 13.95 15.45
C SER A 208 -4.39 14.88 15.24
N THR A 209 -4.11 16.11 14.78
CA THR A 209 -5.12 17.11 14.43
C THR A 209 -5.88 16.73 13.18
N ILE A 210 -7.18 17.07 13.09
CA ILE A 210 -8.00 16.88 11.90
C ILE A 210 -7.73 18.04 10.93
N CYS A 211 -6.77 17.85 10.01
CA CYS A 211 -6.43 18.84 8.98
C CYS A 211 -7.14 18.58 7.64
N TYR A 212 -7.61 17.38 7.41
CA TYR A 212 -8.32 16.94 6.21
C TYR A 212 -9.66 16.30 6.62
N GLN A 213 -10.70 16.56 5.84
CA GLN A 213 -12.04 16.02 6.07
C GLN A 213 -12.66 15.53 4.77
N ASN A 214 -13.43 14.44 4.85
CA ASN A 214 -14.15 13.87 3.71
C ASN A 214 -15.52 13.29 4.16
N TRP A 215 -16.23 14.04 5.00
CA TRP A 215 -17.52 13.62 5.51
C TRP A 215 -18.61 13.52 4.45
N ALA A 216 -19.48 12.53 4.58
CA ALA A 216 -20.74 12.50 3.86
C ALA A 216 -21.67 13.62 4.36
N PRO A 217 -22.59 14.13 3.52
CA PRO A 217 -23.54 15.14 3.95
C PRO A 217 -24.28 14.73 5.22
N GLY A 218 -24.37 15.67 6.17
CA GLY A 218 -25.02 15.45 7.46
C GLY A 218 -24.21 14.66 8.51
N ASN A 219 -22.93 14.34 8.22
CA ASN A 219 -22.05 13.66 9.15
C ASN A 219 -20.91 14.58 9.61
N GLY A 220 -20.31 14.30 10.77
CA GLY A 220 -19.14 15.02 11.26
C GLY A 220 -19.40 16.47 11.67
N THR A 221 -20.63 16.85 11.95
CA THR A 221 -21.03 18.23 12.25
C THR A 221 -20.63 18.71 13.66
N GLY A 222 -20.06 17.84 14.48
CA GLY A 222 -19.75 18.11 15.88
C GLY A 222 -20.95 17.89 16.83
N VAL A 223 -22.16 17.98 16.35
CA VAL A 223 -23.37 17.63 17.09
C VAL A 223 -23.82 16.25 16.64
N GLU A 224 -23.39 15.24 17.39
CA GLU A 224 -23.70 13.84 17.09
C GLU A 224 -24.79 13.33 18.05
N ASP A 225 -25.62 12.39 17.60
CA ASP A 225 -26.55 11.69 18.46
C ASP A 225 -25.79 10.70 19.36
N CYS A 226 -25.62 11.09 20.61
CA CYS A 226 -24.92 10.33 21.63
C CYS A 226 -25.87 9.48 22.51
N SER A 227 -27.14 9.37 22.19
CA SER A 227 -28.11 8.59 22.98
C SER A 227 -27.75 7.10 23.05
N GLY A 228 -27.05 6.58 22.04
CA GLY A 228 -26.55 5.21 21.96
C GLY A 228 -25.08 5.05 22.36
N GLY A 229 -24.43 6.05 22.98
CA GLY A 229 -23.00 6.03 23.32
C GLY A 229 -22.11 6.84 22.38
N GLU A 230 -20.80 6.61 22.48
CA GLU A 230 -19.81 7.32 21.68
C GLU A 230 -19.93 7.00 20.19
N ARG A 231 -19.64 8.01 19.36
CA ARG A 231 -19.67 7.88 17.90
C ARG A 231 -18.27 7.67 17.33
N THR A 232 -18.21 6.91 16.25
CA THR A 232 -16.95 6.55 15.60
C THR A 232 -17.03 6.72 14.09
N GLY A 233 -15.90 7.05 13.47
CA GLY A 233 -15.83 7.29 12.04
C GLY A 233 -15.54 6.02 11.24
N ALA A 234 -16.31 5.84 10.18
CA ALA A 234 -16.09 4.79 9.19
C ALA A 234 -16.06 5.39 7.77
N VAL A 235 -15.36 4.73 6.85
CA VAL A 235 -15.46 5.05 5.43
C VAL A 235 -16.51 4.18 4.76
N GLN A 236 -17.33 4.79 3.92
CA GLN A 236 -18.30 4.10 3.08
C GLN A 236 -17.66 3.72 1.74
N PRO A 237 -17.46 2.44 1.42
CA PRO A 237 -16.70 2.03 0.22
C PRO A 237 -17.29 2.55 -1.10
N GLY A 238 -18.61 2.70 -1.19
CA GLY A 238 -19.29 3.21 -2.40
C GLY A 238 -18.99 4.67 -2.68
N SER A 239 -19.32 5.58 -1.74
CA SER A 239 -19.13 7.04 -1.88
C SER A 239 -17.71 7.49 -1.55
N LYS A 240 -16.90 6.65 -0.88
CA LYS A 240 -15.56 6.98 -0.34
C LYS A 240 -15.57 8.06 0.76
N GLN A 241 -16.75 8.47 1.20
CA GLN A 241 -16.95 9.49 2.22
C GLN A 241 -16.99 8.88 3.63
N TRP A 242 -16.77 9.72 4.63
CA TRP A 242 -16.78 9.32 6.03
C TRP A 242 -18.20 9.44 6.61
N VAL A 243 -18.56 8.50 7.45
CA VAL A 243 -19.84 8.47 8.14
C VAL A 243 -19.65 8.25 9.63
N SER A 244 -20.57 8.79 10.42
CA SER A 244 -20.63 8.60 11.87
C SER A 244 -21.50 7.39 12.21
N LEU A 245 -20.96 6.44 12.95
CA LEU A 245 -21.65 5.21 13.35
C LEU A 245 -21.50 4.94 14.85
N PRO A 246 -22.44 4.22 15.47
CA PRO A 246 -22.27 3.69 16.83
C PRO A 246 -21.08 2.71 16.90
N GLU A 247 -20.30 2.77 17.99
CA GLU A 247 -19.05 2.01 18.14
C GLU A 247 -19.25 0.48 18.29
N ASP A 248 -20.45 0.02 18.58
CA ASP A 248 -20.82 -1.38 18.81
C ASP A 248 -21.06 -2.18 17.53
N GLN A 249 -21.18 -1.51 16.37
CA GLN A 249 -21.29 -2.20 15.09
C GLN A 249 -20.04 -3.02 14.80
N ARG A 250 -20.23 -4.16 14.14
CA ARG A 250 -19.13 -5.07 13.78
C ARG A 250 -18.78 -4.91 12.30
N LEU A 251 -17.65 -4.28 12.01
CA LEU A 251 -17.19 -3.94 10.67
C LEU A 251 -15.74 -4.40 10.43
N ASN A 252 -15.37 -4.48 9.17
CA ASN A 252 -13.97 -4.52 8.77
C ASN A 252 -13.27 -3.19 9.16
N PHE A 253 -11.95 -3.17 9.19
CA PHE A 253 -11.21 -2.00 9.64
C PHE A 253 -9.84 -1.87 8.99
N ILE A 254 -9.27 -0.68 9.03
CA ILE A 254 -7.97 -0.37 8.43
C ILE A 254 -6.99 0.00 9.53
N CYS A 255 -5.88 -0.77 9.61
CA CYS A 255 -4.76 -0.44 10.47
C CYS A 255 -3.65 0.27 9.68
N THR A 256 -2.91 1.16 10.35
CA THR A 256 -1.59 1.62 9.91
C THR A 256 -0.54 0.60 10.28
N THR A 257 0.46 0.41 9.41
CA THR A 257 1.63 -0.44 9.67
C THR A 257 2.87 0.44 9.84
N SER A 258 3.87 -0.03 10.59
CA SER A 258 5.18 0.65 10.66
C SER A 258 5.87 0.57 9.30
N GLU A 259 6.38 1.71 8.79
CA GLU A 259 7.27 1.70 7.65
C GLU A 259 8.58 1.00 8.08
N GLY A 260 8.87 -0.16 7.49
CA GLY A 260 10.22 -0.74 7.49
C GLY A 260 10.68 -1.48 8.74
N GLU A 261 9.85 -1.80 9.71
CA GLU A 261 10.24 -2.74 10.77
C GLU A 261 10.16 -4.19 10.29
N THR A 262 11.29 -4.68 9.76
CA THR A 262 11.65 -6.08 9.97
C THR A 262 11.83 -6.26 11.48
N LYS A 263 10.82 -6.79 12.18
CA LYS A 263 11.06 -7.36 13.51
C LYS A 263 12.04 -8.52 13.32
N THR A 264 13.33 -8.23 13.46
CA THR A 264 14.34 -9.23 13.79
C THR A 264 13.94 -9.77 15.15
N SER A 265 13.29 -10.91 15.15
CA SER A 265 13.13 -11.70 16.37
C SER A 265 14.53 -12.13 16.85
N VAL A 266 14.91 -11.65 18.02
CA VAL A 266 15.97 -12.21 18.86
C VAL A 266 15.52 -13.56 19.42
#